data_bf8e0579706ca7f95be5f251b237398c
#
_entry.id   bf8e0579706ca7f95be5f251b237398c
#
_cell.length_a   1.000
_cell.length_b   1.000
_cell.length_c   1.000
_cell.angle_alpha   90.00
_cell.angle_beta   90.00
_cell.angle_gamma   90.00
#
_symmetry.space_group_name_H-M   'P 1'
#
loop_
_entity.id
_entity.type
_entity.pdbx_description
1 polymer ?
#
loop_
_entity_poly.entity_id
_entity_poly.type
_entity_poly.pdbx_seq_one_letter_code
_entity_poly.pdbx_strand_id
1 'polypeptide(L)'
;MLLLLQVRHISINNSSLQSNNHSMTNLIMQFNYLKSKAIKDNKPITLIFNTFSSKIIVREPQHENFPIKLTKNTYIHPKTNINYLTFDKNGDTNKFGTLYLSRNNRLYKIIFHIEKGTIRFEKI
;
A
#
# COMPACT_ATOMS: atom_id res chain seq x y z
N MET A 1 -18.06 23.74 -11.71
CA MET A 1 -18.81 22.54 -11.30
C MET A 1 -19.09 21.59 -12.44
N LEU A 2 -19.72 22.07 -13.48
CA LEU A 2 -19.98 21.23 -14.66
C LEU A 2 -18.71 20.69 -15.28
N LEU A 3 -17.66 21.48 -15.31
CA LEU A 3 -16.37 21.05 -15.83
C LEU A 3 -15.79 19.89 -15.06
N LEU A 4 -15.92 19.92 -13.74
CA LEU A 4 -15.43 18.83 -12.90
C LEU A 4 -16.17 17.53 -13.18
N LEU A 5 -17.46 17.59 -13.39
CA LEU A 5 -18.25 16.42 -13.73
C LEU A 5 -17.83 15.84 -15.08
N GLN A 6 -17.57 16.71 -16.06
CA GLN A 6 -17.11 16.27 -17.36
C GLN A 6 -15.76 15.60 -17.28
N VAL A 7 -14.84 16.15 -16.50
CA VAL A 7 -13.51 15.56 -16.29
C VAL A 7 -13.64 14.18 -15.67
N ARG A 8 -14.48 14.02 -14.67
CA ARG A 8 -14.71 12.70 -14.06
C ARG A 8 -15.25 11.72 -15.07
N HIS A 9 -16.15 12.16 -15.91
CA HIS A 9 -16.75 11.30 -16.92
C HIS A 9 -15.71 10.80 -17.91
N ILE A 10 -14.83 11.70 -18.34
CA ILE A 10 -13.72 11.35 -19.21
C ILE A 10 -12.79 10.36 -18.53
N SER A 11 -12.49 10.55 -17.25
CA SER A 11 -11.63 9.66 -16.48
C SER A 11 -12.19 8.24 -16.42
N ILE A 12 -13.48 8.10 -16.28
CA ILE A 12 -14.14 6.80 -16.28
C ILE A 12 -13.95 6.09 -17.60
N ASN A 13 -13.98 6.82 -18.69
CA ASN A 13 -13.84 6.25 -20.03
C ASN A 13 -12.42 5.77 -20.34
N ASN A 14 -11.43 6.20 -19.57
CA ASN A 14 -10.03 5.80 -19.73
C ASN A 14 -9.64 4.53 -18.99
N SER A 15 -10.53 3.93 -18.42
CA SER A 15 -10.65 2.58 -17.91
C SER A 15 -9.47 1.84 -17.27
N SER A 16 -9.29 0.58 -17.58
CA SER A 16 -8.67 -0.42 -16.70
C SER A 16 -7.20 -0.20 -16.37
N LEU A 17 -6.39 0.32 -17.29
CA LEU A 17 -4.95 0.53 -17.01
C LEU A 17 -4.73 1.65 -15.99
N GLN A 18 -5.43 2.76 -16.16
CA GLN A 18 -5.34 3.86 -15.21
C GLN A 18 -5.90 3.46 -13.86
N SER A 19 -6.98 2.70 -13.86
CA SER A 19 -7.57 2.20 -12.63
C SER A 19 -6.59 1.35 -11.84
N ASN A 20 -5.84 0.46 -12.49
CA ASN A 20 -4.86 -0.39 -11.83
C ASN A 20 -3.71 0.43 -11.24
N ASN A 21 -3.15 1.37 -12.02
CA ASN A 21 -2.08 2.23 -11.54
C ASN A 21 -2.56 3.12 -10.41
N HIS A 22 -3.78 3.62 -10.51
CA HIS A 22 -4.36 4.48 -9.49
C HIS A 22 -4.52 3.73 -8.16
N SER A 23 -4.92 2.47 -8.22
CA SER A 23 -5.07 1.63 -7.02
C SER A 23 -3.74 1.41 -6.32
N MET A 24 -2.67 1.17 -7.07
CA MET A 24 -1.34 0.99 -6.51
C MET A 24 -0.83 2.30 -5.92
N THR A 25 -1.05 3.41 -6.60
CA THR A 25 -0.69 4.73 -6.09
C THR A 25 -1.42 5.03 -4.79
N ASN A 26 -2.71 4.73 -4.73
CA ASN A 26 -3.49 4.91 -3.51
C ASN A 26 -2.93 4.09 -2.36
N LEU A 27 -2.54 2.87 -2.61
CA LEU A 27 -1.98 2.00 -1.57
C LEU A 27 -0.68 2.59 -1.03
N ILE A 28 0.19 3.06 -1.92
CA ILE A 28 1.44 3.72 -1.51
C ILE A 28 1.15 4.98 -0.70
N MET A 29 0.15 5.75 -1.08
CA MET A 29 -0.26 6.93 -0.32
C MET A 29 -0.74 6.55 1.08
N GLN A 30 -1.47 5.45 1.22
CA GLN A 30 -1.89 4.96 2.52
C GLN A 30 -0.69 4.55 3.38
N PHE A 31 0.29 3.87 2.78
CA PHE A 31 1.51 3.50 3.49
C PHE A 31 2.27 4.74 3.96
N ASN A 32 2.41 5.74 3.09
CA ASN A 32 3.07 7.00 3.45
C ASN A 32 2.31 7.76 4.53
N TYR A 33 0.99 7.69 4.52
CA TYR A 33 0.16 8.26 5.57
C TYR A 33 0.47 7.59 6.91
N LEU A 34 0.56 6.26 6.94
CA LEU A 34 0.84 5.53 8.17
C LEU A 34 2.25 5.81 8.67
N LYS A 35 3.22 5.94 7.76
CA LYS A 35 4.57 6.36 8.11
C LYS A 35 4.55 7.74 8.79
N SER A 36 3.83 8.69 8.20
CA SER A 36 3.70 10.04 8.78
C SER A 36 3.00 10.02 10.12
N LYS A 37 2.00 9.15 10.26
CA LYS A 37 1.28 9.00 11.52
C LYS A 37 2.17 8.43 12.62
N ALA A 38 3.05 7.48 12.29
CA ALA A 38 4.01 6.95 13.24
C ALA A 38 4.91 8.07 13.80
N ILE A 39 5.37 8.95 12.91
CA ILE A 39 6.18 10.10 13.31
C ILE A 39 5.36 11.05 14.18
N LYS A 40 4.18 11.42 13.73
CA LYS A 40 3.33 12.39 14.41
C LYS A 40 2.93 11.93 15.80
N ASP A 41 2.53 10.67 15.92
CA ASP A 41 2.06 10.12 17.19
C ASP A 41 3.20 9.57 18.04
N ASN A 42 4.43 9.58 17.50
CA ASN A 42 5.61 9.07 18.19
C ASN A 42 5.44 7.61 18.62
N LYS A 43 4.83 6.81 17.77
CA LYS A 43 4.54 5.40 18.05
C LYS A 43 4.76 4.55 16.79
N PRO A 44 5.25 3.32 16.95
CA PRO A 44 5.44 2.45 15.79
C PRO A 44 4.11 1.99 15.21
N ILE A 45 4.09 1.81 13.89
CA ILE A 45 2.94 1.24 13.20
C ILE A 45 3.45 0.06 12.36
N THR A 46 2.81 -1.09 12.48
CA THR A 46 3.22 -2.31 11.81
C THR A 46 2.20 -2.70 10.74
N LEU A 47 2.71 -3.03 9.56
CA LEU A 47 1.93 -3.61 8.47
C LEU A 47 2.20 -5.10 8.45
N ILE A 48 1.17 -5.92 8.34
CA ILE A 48 1.30 -7.39 8.30
C ILE A 48 0.80 -7.88 6.95
N PHE A 49 1.65 -8.65 6.27
CA PHE A 49 1.39 -9.17 4.94
C PHE A 49 1.19 -10.69 5.01
N ASN A 50 -0.01 -11.15 4.76
CA ASN A 50 -0.32 -12.58 4.73
C ASN A 50 -0.52 -13.04 3.29
N THR A 51 0.20 -14.08 2.93
CA THR A 51 0.12 -14.66 1.58
C THR A 51 -1.31 -15.01 1.22
N PHE A 52 -1.70 -14.69 0.00
CA PHE A 52 -3.04 -14.90 -0.55
C PHE A 52 -4.14 -14.06 0.10
N SER A 53 -3.81 -13.21 1.05
CA SER A 53 -4.80 -12.34 1.66
C SER A 53 -5.15 -11.18 0.72
N SER A 54 -6.41 -10.78 0.76
CA SER A 54 -6.91 -9.59 0.04
C SER A 54 -6.86 -8.34 0.89
N LYS A 55 -6.17 -8.39 2.02
CA LYS A 55 -6.05 -7.24 2.91
C LYS A 55 -4.70 -7.24 3.61
N ILE A 56 -4.27 -6.05 4.02
CA ILE A 56 -3.07 -5.83 4.80
C ILE A 56 -3.52 -5.40 6.19
N ILE A 57 -3.02 -6.06 7.22
CA ILE A 57 -3.42 -5.75 8.59
C ILE A 57 -2.51 -4.64 9.12
N VAL A 58 -3.12 -3.61 9.69
CA VAL A 58 -2.40 -2.51 10.33
C VAL A 58 -2.52 -2.65 11.83
N ARG A 59 -1.37 -2.64 12.50
CA ARG A 59 -1.30 -2.73 13.96
C ARG A 59 -0.73 -1.44 14.52
N GLU A 60 -1.49 -0.78 15.40
CA GLU A 60 -1.06 0.40 16.14
C GLU A 60 -1.11 0.09 17.63
N PRO A 61 -0.17 0.62 18.44
CA PRO A 61 -0.23 0.43 19.89
C PRO A 61 -1.54 0.97 20.46
N GLN A 62 -2.14 0.21 21.38
CA GLN A 62 -3.35 0.62 22.11
C GLN A 62 -4.61 0.79 21.24
N HIS A 63 -4.57 0.30 20.03
CA HIS A 63 -5.71 0.30 19.12
C HIS A 63 -5.95 -1.11 18.60
N GLU A 64 -7.18 -1.38 18.21
CA GLU A 64 -7.48 -2.63 17.54
C GLU A 64 -6.82 -2.64 16.16
N ASN A 65 -6.40 -3.81 15.72
CA ASN A 65 -5.88 -3.96 14.37
C ASN A 65 -6.97 -3.66 13.37
N PHE A 66 -6.62 -3.03 12.27
CA PHE A 66 -7.59 -2.76 11.21
C PHE A 66 -7.01 -3.14 9.85
N PRO A 67 -7.86 -3.49 8.88
CA PRO A 67 -7.38 -3.90 7.58
C PRO A 67 -7.33 -2.74 6.60
N ILE A 68 -6.31 -2.75 5.75
CA ILE A 68 -6.34 -2.04 4.48
C ILE A 68 -6.83 -3.05 3.47
N LYS A 69 -8.03 -2.83 2.93
CA LYS A 69 -8.60 -3.73 1.94
C LYS A 69 -7.98 -3.44 0.58
N LEU A 70 -7.47 -4.47 -0.05
CA LEU A 70 -6.96 -4.35 -1.41
C LEU A 70 -8.14 -4.26 -2.38
N THR A 71 -7.89 -3.72 -3.56
CA THR A 71 -8.94 -3.61 -4.56
C THR A 71 -9.38 -4.99 -5.03
N LYS A 72 -10.52 -5.03 -5.70
CA LYS A 72 -11.10 -6.27 -6.18
C LYS A 72 -10.09 -7.07 -7.02
N ASN A 73 -10.10 -8.38 -6.84
CA ASN A 73 -9.21 -9.32 -7.55
C ASN A 73 -7.73 -9.09 -7.28
N THR A 74 -7.41 -8.50 -6.14
CA THR A 74 -6.03 -8.25 -5.72
C THR A 74 -5.73 -9.07 -4.47
N TYR A 75 -4.57 -9.73 -4.45
CA TYR A 75 -4.12 -10.45 -3.26
C TYR A 75 -2.61 -10.38 -3.14
N ILE A 76 -2.12 -10.70 -1.94
CA ILE A 76 -0.69 -10.72 -1.66
C ILE A 76 -0.10 -11.99 -2.25
N HIS A 77 0.84 -11.81 -3.19
CA HIS A 77 1.44 -12.92 -3.91
C HIS A 77 2.50 -13.62 -3.04
N PRO A 78 2.62 -14.96 -3.14
CA PRO A 78 3.62 -15.69 -2.34
C PRO A 78 5.07 -15.33 -2.65
N LYS A 79 5.35 -14.62 -3.74
CA LYS A 79 6.69 -14.12 -4.04
C LYS A 79 7.14 -13.04 -3.05
N THR A 80 6.20 -12.44 -2.31
CA THR A 80 6.50 -11.44 -1.27
C THR A 80 7.51 -12.00 -0.29
N ASN A 81 8.57 -11.23 -0.02
CA ASN A 81 9.67 -11.72 0.82
C ASN A 81 9.71 -11.07 2.21
N ILE A 82 8.66 -10.37 2.60
CA ILE A 82 8.52 -9.83 3.95
C ILE A 82 7.15 -10.21 4.51
N ASN A 83 7.11 -10.56 5.79
CA ASN A 83 5.86 -10.90 6.46
C ASN A 83 5.24 -9.72 7.18
N TYR A 84 6.07 -8.78 7.59
CA TYR A 84 5.62 -7.57 8.26
C TYR A 84 6.66 -6.48 8.09
N LEU A 85 6.23 -5.24 8.33
CA LEU A 85 7.08 -4.08 8.24
C LEU A 85 6.62 -3.09 9.31
N THR A 86 7.55 -2.54 10.06
CA THR A 86 7.23 -1.55 11.08
C THR A 86 7.84 -0.20 10.71
N PHE A 87 7.01 0.84 10.67
CA PHE A 87 7.47 2.22 10.65
C PHE A 87 7.70 2.64 12.10
N ASP A 88 8.92 3.03 12.43
CA ASP A 88 9.19 3.50 13.78
C ASP A 88 8.81 4.97 13.94
N LYS A 89 9.02 5.49 15.14
CA LYS A 89 8.66 6.87 15.46
C LYS A 89 9.44 7.92 14.65
N ASN A 90 10.52 7.52 14.01
CA ASN A 90 11.31 8.39 13.14
C ASN A 90 10.90 8.23 11.66
N GLY A 91 9.97 7.35 11.37
CA GLY A 91 9.54 7.06 10.00
C GLY A 91 10.45 6.09 9.28
N ASP A 92 11.40 5.48 9.96
CA ASP A 92 12.27 4.47 9.37
C ASP A 92 11.62 3.11 9.43
N THR A 93 11.98 2.25 8.48
CA THR A 93 11.49 0.88 8.48
C THR A 93 12.49 -0.05 9.13
N ASN A 94 11.98 -1.07 9.81
CA ASN A 94 12.83 -2.07 10.48
C ASN A 94 13.38 -3.12 9.53
N LYS A 95 12.85 -3.18 8.32
CA LYS A 95 13.23 -4.16 7.30
C LYS A 95 13.19 -3.53 5.93
N PHE A 96 13.97 -4.10 5.02
CA PHE A 96 13.72 -3.85 3.60
C PHE A 96 13.15 -5.13 2.99
N GLY A 97 12.47 -4.96 1.88
CA GLY A 97 11.90 -6.10 1.19
C GLY A 97 10.91 -5.65 0.14
N THR A 98 10.28 -6.62 -0.47
CA THR A 98 9.35 -6.39 -1.56
C THR A 98 8.04 -7.09 -1.32
N LEU A 99 6.97 -6.31 -1.40
CA LEU A 99 5.60 -6.81 -1.38
C LEU A 99 5.18 -6.99 -2.83
N TYR A 100 4.76 -8.20 -3.18
CA TYR A 100 4.21 -8.47 -4.51
C TYR A 100 2.71 -8.62 -4.41
N LEU A 101 2.01 -7.92 -5.28
CA LEU A 101 0.55 -7.99 -5.37
C LEU A 101 0.16 -8.53 -6.73
N SER A 102 -0.75 -9.48 -6.73
CA SER A 102 -1.33 -10.00 -7.96
C SER A 102 -2.69 -9.36 -8.16
N ARG A 103 -2.91 -8.79 -9.33
CA ARG A 103 -4.22 -8.24 -9.70
C ARG A 103 -4.51 -8.57 -11.16
N ASN A 104 -5.60 -9.29 -11.38
CA ASN A 104 -6.01 -9.69 -12.73
C ASN A 104 -4.87 -10.37 -13.49
N ASN A 105 -4.16 -11.29 -12.83
CA ASN A 105 -3.03 -12.03 -13.38
C ASN A 105 -1.81 -11.17 -13.74
N ARG A 106 -1.77 -9.94 -13.26
CA ARG A 106 -0.60 -9.08 -13.38
C ARG A 106 0.07 -8.93 -12.04
N LEU A 107 1.38 -8.86 -12.06
CA LEU A 107 2.17 -8.75 -10.86
C LEU A 107 2.68 -7.31 -10.71
N TYR A 108 2.53 -6.77 -9.50
CA TYR A 108 3.04 -5.45 -9.12
C TYR A 108 3.94 -5.63 -7.93
N LYS A 109 4.98 -4.82 -7.83
CA LYS A 109 5.85 -4.88 -6.66
C LYS A 109 5.97 -3.52 -6.00
N ILE A 110 6.00 -3.54 -4.68
CA ILE A 110 6.20 -2.37 -3.84
C ILE A 110 7.47 -2.64 -3.04
N ILE A 111 8.45 -1.78 -3.20
CA ILE A 111 9.76 -1.95 -2.60
C ILE A 111 9.88 -1.04 -1.40
N PHE A 112 10.22 -1.63 -0.26
CA PHE A 112 10.46 -0.89 0.98
C PHE A 112 11.96 -0.82 1.23
N HIS A 113 12.46 0.38 1.49
CA HIS A 113 13.87 0.63 1.77
C HIS A 113 14.05 1.04 3.23
N ILE A 114 15.07 0.47 3.87
CA ILE A 114 15.34 0.72 5.29
C ILE A 114 15.78 2.15 5.55
N GLU A 115 16.77 2.63 4.80
CA GLU A 115 17.50 3.86 5.16
C GLU A 115 16.64 5.10 5.22
N LYS A 116 15.62 5.19 4.41
CA LYS A 116 14.80 6.40 4.33
C LYS A 116 13.32 6.12 4.47
N GLY A 117 12.95 4.88 4.79
CA GLY A 117 11.56 4.49 4.76
C GLY A 117 10.92 4.78 3.41
N THR A 118 11.72 4.75 2.35
CA THR A 118 11.25 5.07 1.01
C THR A 118 10.43 3.92 0.45
N ILE A 119 9.33 4.25 -0.18
CA ILE A 119 8.43 3.27 -0.76
C ILE A 119 8.38 3.52 -2.25
N ARG A 120 8.69 2.50 -3.04
CA ARG A 120 8.61 2.58 -4.49
C ARG A 120 7.66 1.52 -5.02
N PHE A 121 7.01 1.87 -6.09
CA PHE A 121 6.06 1.02 -6.77
C PHE A 121 6.53 0.76 -8.20
N GLU A 122 6.50 -0.49 -8.61
CA GLU A 122 6.81 -0.88 -9.97
C GLU A 122 5.82 -1.92 -10.46
N LYS A 123 5.42 -1.78 -11.69
CA LYS A 123 4.63 -2.79 -12.37
C LYS A 123 5.58 -3.76 -13.06
N ILE A 124 5.33 -5.02 -12.89
CA ILE A 124 6.17 -6.04 -13.52
C ILE A 124 5.61 -6.50 -14.86
#